data_af188459142d6e36e8d1ed3f4d3456d0
#
_entry.id   af188459142d6e36e8d1ed3f4d3456d0
#
_cell.length_a   1.000
_cell.length_b   1.000
_cell.length_c   1.000
_cell.angle_alpha   90.00
_cell.angle_beta   90.00
_cell.angle_gamma   90.00
#
_symmetry.space_group_name_H-M   'P 1'
#
loop_
_entity.id
_entity.type
_entity.pdbx_description
1 polymer ?
#
loop_
_entity_poly.entity_id
_entity_poly.type
_entity_poly.pdbx_seq_one_letter_code
_entity_poly.pdbx_strand_id
1 'polypeptide(L)'
;ASGIAVGIATNIPPHNLRETVAAALALLEDPTLSVAALCAHLPGPDFPTGGEILSSAEELRAIYETGRGPVRLRGSWKEERLDRKECVVISAIPYQQNKALLVEKIGSLILARKVPQLVDVRDESTTGVRIVLELKKGANAEEAMAYLCRNTNLELNFHVNLTCLVPSANPEVGAPACLDLKQILQHFLDFRLQVIRGRLEHELGLLRQRIHILEGFEKIFGAIEEAIRLVLEALLLSGFGMV
;
A
#
# COMPACT_ATOMS: atom_id res chain seq x y z
N ALA A 1 -4.93 2.69 -0.44
CA ALA A 1 -5.87 3.00 0.64
C ALA A 1 -6.98 3.89 0.10
N SER A 2 -8.24 3.60 0.41
CA SER A 2 -9.38 4.44 0.06
C SER A 2 -10.21 4.72 1.32
N GLY A 3 -10.72 5.94 1.44
CA GLY A 3 -11.54 6.34 2.56
C GLY A 3 -12.34 7.60 2.24
N ILE A 4 -13.51 7.70 2.88
CA ILE A 4 -14.41 8.85 2.76
C ILE A 4 -14.70 9.32 4.18
N ALA A 5 -14.51 10.61 4.44
CA ALA A 5 -14.90 11.28 5.66
C ALA A 5 -15.75 12.52 5.30
N VAL A 6 -16.26 13.23 6.29
CA VAL A 6 -17.07 14.44 6.04
C VAL A 6 -16.21 15.51 5.34
N GLY A 7 -16.54 15.80 4.09
CA GLY A 7 -15.84 16.79 3.26
C GLY A 7 -14.45 16.37 2.73
N ILE A 8 -13.99 15.15 3.00
CA ILE A 8 -12.66 14.67 2.62
C ILE A 8 -12.78 13.28 2.01
N ALA A 9 -12.08 13.06 0.91
CA ALA A 9 -11.92 11.73 0.32
C ALA A 9 -10.45 11.48 0.01
N THR A 10 -10.00 10.24 0.20
CA THR A 10 -8.68 9.77 -0.22
C THR A 10 -8.84 8.52 -1.06
N ASN A 11 -8.00 8.36 -2.07
CA ASN A 11 -7.95 7.17 -2.91
C ASN A 11 -6.53 6.95 -3.42
N ILE A 12 -5.71 6.35 -2.57
CA ILE A 12 -4.29 6.07 -2.84
C ILE A 12 -4.22 4.67 -3.44
N PRO A 13 -3.72 4.51 -4.70
CA PRO A 13 -3.58 3.22 -5.33
C PRO A 13 -2.52 2.38 -4.60
N PRO A 14 -2.59 1.04 -4.69
CA PRO A 14 -1.52 0.17 -4.20
C PRO A 14 -0.26 0.35 -5.05
N HIS A 15 0.90 0.18 -4.41
CA HIS A 15 2.21 0.27 -5.04
C HIS A 15 3.08 -0.93 -4.67
N ASN A 16 4.07 -1.22 -5.48
CA ASN A 16 5.06 -2.24 -5.19
C ASN A 16 5.91 -1.79 -4.00
N LEU A 17 6.01 -2.65 -2.96
CA LEU A 17 6.73 -2.30 -1.74
C LEU A 17 8.24 -2.09 -1.99
N ARG A 18 8.85 -2.87 -2.89
CA ARG A 18 10.28 -2.73 -3.21
C ARG A 18 10.57 -1.40 -3.89
N GLU A 19 9.73 -1.00 -4.83
CA GLU A 19 9.82 0.28 -5.54
C GLU A 19 9.60 1.46 -4.60
N THR A 20 8.59 1.35 -3.73
CA THR A 20 8.31 2.38 -2.71
C THR A 20 9.49 2.55 -1.74
N VAL A 21 10.09 1.45 -1.30
CA VAL A 21 11.28 1.50 -0.44
C VAL A 21 12.48 2.07 -1.19
N ALA A 22 12.68 1.70 -2.46
CA ALA A 22 13.77 2.24 -3.29
C ALA A 22 13.63 3.77 -3.46
N ALA A 23 12.42 4.27 -3.73
CA ALA A 23 12.14 5.69 -3.81
C ALA A 23 12.37 6.42 -2.46
N ALA A 24 11.97 5.80 -1.34
CA ALA A 24 12.20 6.35 -0.01
C ALA A 24 13.70 6.41 0.36
N LEU A 25 14.48 5.37 0.00
CA LEU A 25 15.93 5.35 0.21
C LEU A 25 16.63 6.42 -0.64
N ALA A 26 16.28 6.54 -1.92
CA ALA A 26 16.82 7.58 -2.79
C ALA A 26 16.54 8.99 -2.22
N LEU A 27 15.33 9.23 -1.70
CA LEU A 27 14.98 10.51 -1.07
C LEU A 27 15.72 10.75 0.26
N LEU A 28 16.05 9.68 1.00
CA LEU A 28 16.84 9.77 2.23
C LEU A 28 18.29 10.12 1.93
N GLU A 29 18.87 9.60 0.84
CA GLU A 29 20.22 9.89 0.38
C GLU A 29 20.34 11.31 -0.22
N ASP A 30 19.34 11.72 -1.00
CA ASP A 30 19.27 13.07 -1.58
C ASP A 30 17.87 13.70 -1.38
N PRO A 31 17.69 14.51 -0.32
CA PRO A 31 16.43 15.20 -0.05
C PRO A 31 16.02 16.22 -1.11
N THR A 32 16.90 16.57 -2.05
CA THR A 32 16.61 17.56 -3.10
C THR A 32 15.94 16.95 -4.33
N LEU A 33 15.87 15.62 -4.43
CA LEU A 33 15.26 14.92 -5.55
C LEU A 33 13.88 15.46 -5.91
N SER A 34 13.64 15.63 -7.21
CA SER A 34 12.34 16.00 -7.76
C SER A 34 11.39 14.78 -7.82
N VAL A 35 10.08 15.03 -7.92
CA VAL A 35 9.09 13.96 -8.16
C VAL A 35 9.43 13.18 -9.43
N ALA A 36 9.89 13.85 -10.49
CA ALA A 36 10.30 13.20 -11.72
C ALA A 36 11.46 12.20 -11.52
N ALA A 37 12.44 12.53 -10.66
CA ALA A 37 13.54 11.63 -10.32
C ALA A 37 13.04 10.44 -9.46
N LEU A 38 12.10 10.66 -8.55
CA LEU A 38 11.49 9.60 -7.75
C LEU A 38 10.69 8.63 -8.61
N CYS A 39 10.06 9.09 -9.70
CA CYS A 39 9.34 8.21 -10.65
C CYS A 39 10.27 7.21 -11.38
N ALA A 40 11.59 7.42 -11.39
CA ALA A 40 12.52 6.41 -11.89
C ALA A 40 12.57 5.16 -10.97
N HIS A 41 12.33 5.33 -9.68
CA HIS A 41 12.27 4.26 -8.68
C HIS A 41 10.85 3.74 -8.46
N LEU A 42 9.83 4.58 -8.65
CA LEU A 42 8.41 4.26 -8.49
C LEU A 42 7.64 4.69 -9.74
N PRO A 43 7.67 3.86 -10.81
CA PRO A 43 7.13 4.24 -12.13
C PRO A 43 5.60 4.35 -12.15
N GLY A 44 4.89 3.67 -11.25
CA GLY A 44 3.45 3.70 -11.21
C GLY A 44 2.82 2.83 -10.12
N PRO A 45 1.49 2.79 -10.06
CA PRO A 45 0.75 1.87 -9.19
C PRO A 45 0.97 0.40 -9.60
N ASP A 46 0.89 -0.51 -8.60
CA ASP A 46 0.94 -1.95 -8.79
C ASP A 46 -0.35 -2.57 -8.24
N PHE A 47 -1.25 -2.98 -9.13
CA PHE A 47 -2.56 -3.47 -8.75
C PHE A 47 -2.56 -4.98 -8.53
N PRO A 48 -3.03 -5.49 -7.38
CA PRO A 48 -2.97 -6.92 -7.03
C PRO A 48 -3.86 -7.81 -7.92
N THR A 49 -4.83 -7.22 -8.62
CA THR A 49 -5.71 -7.96 -9.55
C THR A 49 -5.11 -8.10 -10.95
N GLY A 50 -3.91 -7.58 -11.18
CA GLY A 50 -3.32 -7.50 -12.52
C GLY A 50 -4.03 -6.48 -13.40
N GLY A 51 -3.94 -6.68 -14.71
CA GLY A 51 -4.43 -5.75 -15.71
C GLY A 51 -3.33 -4.88 -16.28
N GLU A 52 -3.71 -3.92 -17.12
CA GLU A 52 -2.79 -3.03 -17.82
C GLU A 52 -3.08 -1.59 -17.45
N ILE A 53 -2.03 -0.81 -17.20
CA ILE A 53 -2.11 0.64 -17.06
C ILE A 53 -1.91 1.25 -18.44
N LEU A 54 -2.93 1.95 -18.94
CA LEU A 54 -2.89 2.59 -20.25
C LEU A 54 -2.39 4.03 -20.19
N SER A 55 -2.32 4.62 -18.99
CA SER A 55 -1.78 5.97 -18.80
C SER A 55 -0.29 6.00 -19.10
N SER A 56 0.16 7.03 -19.81
CA SER A 56 1.57 7.23 -20.11
C SER A 56 2.39 7.56 -18.86
N ALA A 57 3.71 7.38 -18.94
CA ALA A 57 4.61 7.76 -17.85
C ALA A 57 4.52 9.27 -17.49
N GLU A 58 4.24 10.11 -18.48
CA GLU A 58 4.07 11.55 -18.28
C GLU A 58 2.75 11.86 -17.53
N GLU A 59 1.66 11.17 -17.88
CA GLU A 59 0.38 11.28 -17.17
C GLU A 59 0.51 10.81 -15.72
N LEU A 60 1.19 9.68 -15.48
CA LEU A 60 1.44 9.18 -14.12
C LEU A 60 2.31 10.15 -13.30
N ARG A 61 3.37 10.71 -13.90
CA ARG A 61 4.19 11.72 -13.26
C ARG A 61 3.39 12.96 -12.87
N ALA A 62 2.55 13.47 -13.77
CA ALA A 62 1.70 14.62 -13.48
C ALA A 62 0.72 14.34 -12.31
N ILE A 63 0.21 13.10 -12.20
CA ILE A 63 -0.62 12.67 -11.07
C ILE A 63 0.20 12.68 -9.76
N TYR A 64 1.43 12.20 -9.78
CA TYR A 64 2.30 12.21 -8.60
C TYR A 64 2.78 13.60 -8.21
N GLU A 65 2.91 14.54 -9.16
CA GLU A 65 3.24 15.94 -8.90
C GLU A 65 2.05 16.72 -8.32
N THR A 66 0.83 16.43 -8.80
CA THR A 66 -0.38 17.15 -8.37
C THR A 66 -1.14 16.49 -7.23
N GLY A 67 -0.83 15.22 -6.94
CA GLY A 67 -1.55 14.40 -5.96
C GLY A 67 -2.94 13.94 -6.42
N ARG A 68 -3.37 14.24 -7.65
CA ARG A 68 -4.70 13.90 -8.17
C ARG A 68 -4.67 13.62 -9.67
N GLY A 69 -5.52 12.68 -10.10
CA GLY A 69 -5.76 12.43 -11.52
C GLY A 69 -6.31 11.04 -11.81
N PRO A 70 -6.79 10.80 -13.03
CA PRO A 70 -7.27 9.49 -13.46
C PRO A 70 -6.11 8.62 -13.97
N VAL A 71 -6.00 7.41 -13.47
CA VAL A 71 -5.17 6.34 -14.05
C VAL A 71 -6.09 5.43 -14.85
N ARG A 72 -5.83 5.29 -16.14
CA ARG A 72 -6.60 4.41 -17.01
C ARG A 72 -6.14 2.97 -16.84
N LEU A 73 -7.09 2.12 -16.45
CA LEU A 73 -6.88 0.69 -16.21
C LEU A 73 -7.68 -0.14 -17.19
N ARG A 74 -7.11 -1.22 -17.68
CA ARG A 74 -7.75 -2.18 -18.55
C ARG A 74 -7.48 -3.61 -18.08
N GLY A 75 -8.50 -4.48 -18.18
CA GLY A 75 -8.33 -5.90 -17.96
C GLY A 75 -7.42 -6.54 -19.01
N SER A 76 -6.71 -7.59 -18.64
CA SER A 76 -5.86 -8.35 -19.57
C SER A 76 -6.61 -9.52 -20.16
N TRP A 77 -6.41 -9.78 -21.44
CA TRP A 77 -7.00 -10.92 -22.13
C TRP A 77 -6.03 -11.51 -23.15
N LYS A 78 -6.33 -12.71 -23.60
CA LYS A 78 -5.63 -13.39 -24.68
C LYS A 78 -6.60 -14.23 -25.50
N GLU A 79 -6.26 -14.47 -26.75
CA GLU A 79 -6.97 -15.40 -27.60
C GLU A 79 -6.53 -16.83 -27.30
N GLU A 80 -7.51 -17.73 -27.13
CA GLU A 80 -7.29 -19.15 -26.94
C GLU A 80 -8.22 -19.95 -27.87
N ARG A 81 -7.79 -21.12 -28.28
CA ARG A 81 -8.63 -22.05 -29.05
C ARG A 81 -9.05 -23.20 -28.15
N LEU A 82 -10.32 -23.24 -27.82
CA LEU A 82 -10.94 -24.26 -26.96
C LEU A 82 -11.89 -25.14 -27.79
N ASP A 83 -11.71 -26.45 -27.82
CA ASP A 83 -12.58 -27.41 -28.53
C ASP A 83 -12.92 -27.00 -29.97
N ARG A 84 -11.93 -26.54 -30.74
CA ARG A 84 -12.05 -26.01 -32.12
C ARG A 84 -12.85 -24.72 -32.26
N LYS A 85 -13.19 -24.06 -31.15
CA LYS A 85 -13.81 -22.73 -31.12
C LYS A 85 -12.77 -21.67 -30.79
N GLU A 86 -12.87 -20.53 -31.44
CA GLU A 86 -12.07 -19.36 -31.13
C GLU A 86 -12.69 -18.67 -29.91
N CYS A 87 -11.88 -18.39 -28.88
CA CYS A 87 -12.33 -17.80 -27.65
C CYS A 87 -11.36 -16.67 -27.23
N VAL A 88 -11.89 -15.67 -26.55
CA VAL A 88 -11.09 -14.70 -25.80
C VAL A 88 -11.21 -15.05 -24.33
N VAL A 89 -10.08 -15.16 -23.64
CA VAL A 89 -10.02 -15.43 -22.22
C VAL A 89 -9.53 -14.19 -21.50
N ILE A 90 -10.38 -13.60 -20.65
CA ILE A 90 -10.02 -12.50 -19.77
C ILE A 90 -9.37 -13.12 -18.55
N SER A 91 -8.09 -12.79 -18.32
CA SER A 91 -7.26 -13.30 -17.23
C SER A 91 -7.14 -12.33 -16.06
N ALA A 92 -7.43 -11.04 -16.26
CA ALA A 92 -7.45 -10.04 -15.21
C ALA A 92 -8.54 -9.00 -15.48
N ILE A 93 -9.15 -8.52 -14.41
CA ILE A 93 -10.14 -7.42 -14.44
C ILE A 93 -9.57 -6.22 -13.70
N PRO A 94 -9.99 -4.99 -14.02
CA PRO A 94 -9.53 -3.80 -13.33
C PRO A 94 -9.77 -3.86 -11.82
N TYR A 95 -8.88 -3.22 -11.07
CA TYR A 95 -8.94 -3.16 -9.62
C TYR A 95 -10.27 -2.61 -9.09
N GLN A 96 -10.78 -3.18 -7.99
CA GLN A 96 -12.06 -2.83 -7.36
C GLN A 96 -13.31 -3.12 -8.22
N GLN A 97 -13.21 -3.90 -9.29
CA GLN A 97 -14.38 -4.29 -10.07
C GLN A 97 -15.00 -5.59 -9.57
N ASN A 98 -16.32 -5.63 -9.57
CA ASN A 98 -17.06 -6.84 -9.26
C ASN A 98 -17.14 -7.73 -10.52
N LYS A 99 -16.50 -8.91 -10.45
CA LYS A 99 -16.47 -9.88 -11.55
C LYS A 99 -17.86 -10.33 -11.97
N ALA A 100 -18.75 -10.64 -11.03
CA ALA A 100 -20.10 -11.14 -11.35
C ALA A 100 -20.91 -10.10 -12.13
N LEU A 101 -20.88 -8.82 -11.71
CA LEU A 101 -21.55 -7.74 -12.42
C LEU A 101 -20.97 -7.51 -13.82
N LEU A 102 -19.63 -7.69 -13.98
CA LEU A 102 -19.00 -7.59 -15.30
C LEU A 102 -19.49 -8.71 -16.23
N VAL A 103 -19.52 -9.96 -15.76
CA VAL A 103 -20.02 -11.11 -16.54
C VAL A 103 -21.48 -10.94 -16.89
N GLU A 104 -22.32 -10.52 -15.94
CA GLU A 104 -23.74 -10.22 -16.18
C GLU A 104 -23.93 -9.13 -17.25
N LYS A 105 -23.15 -8.06 -17.16
CA LYS A 105 -23.18 -6.99 -18.13
C LYS A 105 -22.81 -7.47 -19.53
N ILE A 106 -21.74 -8.27 -19.65
CA ILE A 106 -21.34 -8.86 -20.93
C ILE A 106 -22.44 -9.76 -21.47
N GLY A 107 -23.01 -10.65 -20.64
CA GLY A 107 -24.14 -11.50 -21.03
C GLY A 107 -25.34 -10.70 -21.54
N SER A 108 -25.69 -9.61 -20.86
CA SER A 108 -26.78 -8.73 -21.30
C SER A 108 -26.50 -8.05 -22.67
N LEU A 109 -25.24 -7.70 -22.96
CA LEU A 109 -24.87 -7.16 -24.27
C LEU A 109 -24.95 -8.21 -25.37
N ILE A 110 -24.59 -9.47 -25.08
CA ILE A 110 -24.73 -10.60 -26.03
C ILE A 110 -26.20 -10.86 -26.33
N LEU A 111 -27.04 -10.97 -25.29
CA LEU A 111 -28.49 -11.19 -25.44
C LEU A 111 -29.15 -10.07 -26.22
N ALA A 112 -28.74 -8.82 -25.98
CA ALA A 112 -29.23 -7.64 -26.72
C ALA A 112 -28.64 -7.54 -28.16
N ARG A 113 -27.80 -8.51 -28.57
CA ARG A 113 -27.12 -8.53 -29.90
C ARG A 113 -26.29 -7.28 -30.20
N LYS A 114 -25.79 -6.60 -29.15
CA LYS A 114 -24.94 -5.41 -29.30
C LYS A 114 -23.50 -5.74 -29.64
N VAL A 115 -23.07 -6.97 -29.39
CA VAL A 115 -21.75 -7.51 -29.74
C VAL A 115 -21.95 -8.74 -30.64
N PRO A 116 -22.18 -8.55 -31.94
CA PRO A 116 -22.53 -9.64 -32.84
C PRO A 116 -21.40 -10.66 -33.02
N GLN A 117 -20.17 -10.31 -32.66
CA GLN A 117 -18.97 -11.17 -32.71
C GLN A 117 -19.00 -12.26 -31.63
N LEU A 118 -19.68 -12.05 -30.50
CA LEU A 118 -19.74 -12.97 -29.38
C LEU A 118 -20.96 -13.89 -29.46
N VAL A 119 -20.80 -15.11 -29.01
CA VAL A 119 -21.86 -16.14 -28.91
C VAL A 119 -22.28 -16.31 -27.47
N ASP A 120 -21.31 -16.43 -26.56
CA ASP A 120 -21.54 -16.79 -25.16
C ASP A 120 -20.45 -16.25 -24.26
N VAL A 121 -20.75 -16.12 -22.94
CA VAL A 121 -19.81 -15.78 -21.88
C VAL A 121 -19.90 -16.79 -20.76
N ARG A 122 -18.76 -17.31 -20.31
CA ARG A 122 -18.68 -18.28 -19.20
C ARG A 122 -17.65 -17.81 -18.18
N ASP A 123 -17.99 -17.94 -16.90
CA ASP A 123 -17.05 -17.73 -15.81
C ASP A 123 -16.48 -19.09 -15.39
N GLU A 124 -15.24 -19.34 -15.73
CA GLU A 124 -14.47 -20.53 -15.40
C GLU A 124 -13.42 -20.25 -14.32
N SER A 125 -13.56 -19.13 -13.58
CA SER A 125 -12.60 -18.73 -12.55
C SER A 125 -12.57 -19.73 -11.40
N THR A 126 -11.34 -20.08 -10.97
CA THR A 126 -11.09 -20.91 -9.78
C THR A 126 -10.29 -20.09 -8.75
N THR A 127 -8.97 -20.24 -8.72
CA THR A 127 -8.04 -19.44 -7.89
C THR A 127 -7.70 -18.09 -8.52
N GLY A 128 -7.82 -17.97 -9.84
CA GLY A 128 -7.61 -16.76 -10.63
C GLY A 128 -8.81 -16.41 -11.50
N VAL A 129 -8.82 -15.20 -12.05
CA VAL A 129 -9.85 -14.76 -12.98
C VAL A 129 -9.69 -15.50 -14.31
N ARG A 130 -10.76 -16.14 -14.77
CA ARG A 130 -10.86 -16.78 -16.08
C ARG A 130 -12.28 -16.62 -16.60
N ILE A 131 -12.51 -15.60 -17.41
CA ILE A 131 -13.80 -15.38 -18.08
C ILE A 131 -13.58 -15.70 -19.55
N VAL A 132 -14.31 -16.69 -20.04
CA VAL A 132 -14.21 -17.19 -21.43
C VAL A 132 -15.34 -16.59 -22.26
N LEU A 133 -14.95 -15.90 -23.32
CA LEU A 133 -15.86 -15.32 -24.32
C LEU A 133 -15.75 -16.16 -25.60
N GLU A 134 -16.85 -16.83 -26.00
CA GLU A 134 -16.89 -17.61 -27.21
C GLU A 134 -17.12 -16.69 -28.42
N LEU A 135 -16.21 -16.71 -29.39
CA LEU A 135 -16.32 -15.95 -30.63
C LEU A 135 -17.13 -16.72 -31.69
N LYS A 136 -17.81 -16.01 -32.57
CA LYS A 136 -18.33 -16.57 -33.80
C LYS A 136 -17.16 -16.91 -34.73
N LYS A 137 -17.32 -17.95 -35.52
CA LYS A 137 -16.31 -18.38 -36.49
C LYS A 137 -15.90 -17.24 -37.42
N GLY A 138 -14.60 -16.93 -37.43
CA GLY A 138 -14.03 -15.85 -38.23
C GLY A 138 -14.33 -14.42 -37.74
N ALA A 139 -14.80 -14.26 -36.50
CA ALA A 139 -15.01 -12.94 -35.90
C ALA A 139 -13.68 -12.35 -35.43
N ASN A 140 -13.54 -11.03 -35.51
CA ASN A 140 -12.39 -10.30 -35.01
C ASN A 140 -12.47 -10.14 -33.49
N ALA A 141 -11.53 -10.72 -32.75
CA ALA A 141 -11.47 -10.65 -31.29
C ALA A 141 -11.18 -9.22 -30.81
N GLU A 142 -10.29 -8.50 -31.50
CA GLU A 142 -9.92 -7.12 -31.10
C GLU A 142 -11.12 -6.16 -31.18
N GLU A 143 -11.95 -6.27 -32.22
CA GLU A 143 -13.17 -5.46 -32.35
C GLU A 143 -14.17 -5.75 -31.23
N ALA A 144 -14.37 -7.04 -30.90
CA ALA A 144 -15.24 -7.44 -29.79
C ALA A 144 -14.73 -6.88 -28.46
N MET A 145 -13.44 -6.98 -28.20
CA MET A 145 -12.82 -6.48 -26.97
C MET A 145 -12.83 -4.96 -26.91
N ALA A 146 -12.56 -4.26 -27.99
CA ALA A 146 -12.65 -2.80 -28.05
C ALA A 146 -14.08 -2.31 -27.74
N TYR A 147 -15.09 -3.02 -28.23
CA TYR A 147 -16.49 -2.71 -27.89
C TYR A 147 -16.77 -2.95 -26.40
N LEU A 148 -16.31 -4.08 -25.84
CA LEU A 148 -16.49 -4.40 -24.41
C LEU A 148 -15.79 -3.40 -23.50
N CYS A 149 -14.56 -2.97 -23.83
CA CYS A 149 -13.83 -1.95 -23.08
C CYS A 149 -14.59 -0.63 -23.00
N ARG A 150 -15.26 -0.22 -24.09
CA ARG A 150 -16.05 1.02 -24.13
C ARG A 150 -17.39 0.95 -23.42
N ASN A 151 -18.01 -0.23 -23.32
CA ASN A 151 -19.40 -0.40 -22.85
C ASN A 151 -19.51 -1.14 -21.53
N THR A 152 -18.38 -1.58 -20.95
CA THR A 152 -18.31 -2.27 -19.66
C THR A 152 -17.17 -1.71 -18.81
N ASN A 153 -17.09 -2.14 -17.56
CA ASN A 153 -15.99 -1.78 -16.65
C ASN A 153 -14.71 -2.61 -16.88
N LEU A 154 -14.54 -3.18 -18.08
CA LEU A 154 -13.29 -3.84 -18.48
C LEU A 154 -12.15 -2.83 -18.72
N GLU A 155 -12.51 -1.59 -19.05
CA GLU A 155 -11.64 -0.42 -19.03
C GLU A 155 -12.30 0.66 -18.18
N LEU A 156 -11.52 1.29 -17.28
CA LEU A 156 -12.02 2.34 -16.40
C LEU A 156 -10.93 3.31 -15.98
N ASN A 157 -11.36 4.45 -15.48
CA ASN A 157 -10.50 5.43 -14.84
C ASN A 157 -10.49 5.22 -13.32
N PHE A 158 -9.33 4.89 -12.77
CA PHE A 158 -9.10 4.89 -11.34
C PHE A 158 -8.68 6.31 -10.91
N HIS A 159 -9.55 6.99 -10.18
CA HIS A 159 -9.26 8.36 -9.73
C HIS A 159 -8.35 8.35 -8.52
N VAL A 160 -7.10 8.71 -8.73
CA VAL A 160 -6.10 8.90 -7.67
C VAL A 160 -6.40 10.18 -6.91
N ASN A 161 -6.32 10.12 -5.58
CA ASN A 161 -6.40 11.25 -4.69
C ASN A 161 -5.49 11.02 -3.48
N LEU A 162 -4.35 11.70 -3.45
CA LEU A 162 -3.32 11.58 -2.42
C LEU A 162 -3.58 12.53 -1.24
N THR A 163 -4.85 12.68 -0.86
CA THR A 163 -5.20 13.47 0.32
C THR A 163 -4.87 12.70 1.58
N CYS A 164 -3.99 13.25 2.41
CA CYS A 164 -3.54 12.69 3.67
C CYS A 164 -3.84 13.65 4.83
N LEU A 165 -3.87 13.14 6.06
CA LEU A 165 -3.87 13.96 7.25
C LEU A 165 -2.42 14.25 7.64
N VAL A 166 -2.06 15.52 7.67
CA VAL A 166 -0.73 15.98 8.10
C VAL A 166 -0.80 16.59 9.50
N PRO A 167 0.31 16.59 10.26
CA PRO A 167 0.35 17.26 11.55
C PRO A 167 -0.09 18.73 11.43
N SER A 168 -0.92 19.19 12.35
CA SER A 168 -1.37 20.58 12.43
C SER A 168 -0.82 21.27 13.69
N ALA A 169 -1.14 22.54 13.87
CA ALA A 169 -0.80 23.29 15.08
C ALA A 169 -1.42 22.64 16.36
N ASN A 170 -2.55 21.95 16.23
CA ASN A 170 -3.10 21.11 17.28
C ASN A 170 -2.64 19.66 17.06
N PRO A 171 -1.79 19.08 17.95
CA PRO A 171 -1.27 17.72 17.77
C PRO A 171 -2.35 16.63 17.82
N GLU A 172 -3.54 16.91 18.38
CA GLU A 172 -4.65 15.95 18.43
C GLU A 172 -5.47 15.90 17.14
N VAL A 173 -5.31 16.89 16.25
CA VAL A 173 -6.13 17.02 15.03
C VAL A 173 -5.24 17.16 13.81
N GLY A 174 -5.25 16.16 12.93
CA GLY A 174 -4.59 16.25 11.63
C GLY A 174 -5.34 17.18 10.68
N ALA A 175 -4.60 17.97 9.91
CA ALA A 175 -5.15 18.79 8.83
C ALA A 175 -5.13 18.02 7.49
N PRO A 176 -6.24 18.01 6.72
CA PRO A 176 -6.24 17.36 5.42
C PRO A 176 -5.45 18.19 4.41
N ALA A 177 -4.54 17.54 3.71
CA ALA A 177 -3.76 18.14 2.63
C ALA A 177 -3.65 17.17 1.44
N CYS A 178 -3.79 17.68 0.23
CA CYS A 178 -3.46 16.93 -0.97
C CYS A 178 -1.95 17.08 -1.20
N LEU A 179 -1.23 15.96 -1.12
CA LEU A 179 0.22 15.93 -1.17
C LEU A 179 0.70 15.37 -2.50
N ASP A 180 1.88 15.81 -2.93
CA ASP A 180 2.63 15.15 -3.99
C ASP A 180 3.35 13.88 -3.46
N LEU A 181 3.90 13.08 -4.35
CA LEU A 181 4.61 11.86 -3.99
C LEU A 181 5.79 12.12 -3.04
N LYS A 182 6.58 13.17 -3.31
CA LYS A 182 7.74 13.53 -2.50
C LYS A 182 7.33 13.92 -1.09
N GLN A 183 6.29 14.73 -0.95
CA GLN A 183 5.78 15.16 0.35
C GLN A 183 5.29 13.99 1.20
N ILE A 184 4.58 13.03 0.57
CA ILE A 184 4.13 11.81 1.28
C ILE A 184 5.32 11.02 1.81
N LEU A 185 6.33 10.77 0.97
CA LEU A 185 7.53 10.04 1.38
C LEU A 185 8.32 10.81 2.46
N GLN A 186 8.43 12.13 2.36
CA GLN A 186 9.09 12.96 3.35
C GLN A 186 8.40 12.88 4.71
N HIS A 187 7.08 13.06 4.77
CA HIS A 187 6.31 12.91 6.01
C HIS A 187 6.45 11.52 6.62
N PHE A 188 6.47 10.48 5.79
CA PHE A 188 6.72 9.12 6.27
C PHE A 188 8.12 8.96 6.88
N LEU A 189 9.17 9.46 6.22
CA LEU A 189 10.54 9.38 6.69
C LEU A 189 10.74 10.16 7.99
N ASP A 190 10.19 11.37 8.09
CA ASP A 190 10.26 12.20 9.28
C ASP A 190 9.58 11.52 10.48
N PHE A 191 8.37 11.01 10.27
CA PHE A 191 7.65 10.24 11.29
C PHE A 191 8.41 8.96 11.68
N ARG A 192 8.96 8.24 10.70
CA ARG A 192 9.72 7.02 10.96
C ARG A 192 10.96 7.28 11.79
N LEU A 193 11.65 8.38 11.50
CA LEU A 193 12.83 8.80 12.29
C LEU A 193 12.46 9.09 13.74
N GLN A 194 11.35 9.79 13.99
CA GLN A 194 10.85 10.06 15.34
C GLN A 194 10.54 8.76 16.10
N VAL A 195 9.84 7.82 15.46
CA VAL A 195 9.50 6.51 16.05
C VAL A 195 10.76 5.71 16.40
N ILE A 196 11.75 5.66 15.50
CA ILE A 196 13.01 4.95 15.76
C ILE A 196 13.76 5.60 16.92
N ARG A 197 13.86 6.93 16.92
CA ARG A 197 14.51 7.68 18.02
C ARG A 197 13.85 7.39 19.36
N GLY A 198 12.52 7.50 19.45
CA GLY A 198 11.79 7.21 20.68
C GLY A 198 11.98 5.77 21.17
N ARG A 199 12.01 4.80 20.25
CA ARG A 199 12.32 3.40 20.59
C ARG A 199 13.73 3.26 21.19
N LEU A 200 14.73 3.83 20.52
CA LEU A 200 16.12 3.75 20.98
C LEU A 200 16.32 4.48 22.32
N GLU A 201 15.67 5.63 22.53
CA GLU A 201 15.69 6.35 23.81
C GLU A 201 15.09 5.52 24.95
N HIS A 202 13.97 4.82 24.68
CA HIS A 202 13.37 3.91 25.65
C HIS A 202 14.30 2.72 25.99
N GLU A 203 14.86 2.05 24.98
CA GLU A 203 15.81 0.95 25.16
C GLU A 203 17.05 1.40 25.95
N LEU A 204 17.58 2.60 25.62
CA LEU A 204 18.69 3.20 26.34
C LEU A 204 18.36 3.46 27.81
N GLY A 205 17.13 3.93 28.11
CA GLY A 205 16.65 4.13 29.46
C GLY A 205 16.66 2.83 30.28
N LEU A 206 16.15 1.73 29.72
CA LEU A 206 16.17 0.41 30.36
C LEU A 206 17.60 -0.10 30.61
N LEU A 207 18.49 0.06 29.65
CA LEU A 207 19.90 -0.35 29.80
C LEU A 207 20.60 0.47 30.88
N ARG A 208 20.39 1.79 30.94
CA ARG A 208 20.96 2.65 31.97
C ARG A 208 20.47 2.25 33.38
N GLN A 209 19.19 1.94 33.53
CA GLN A 209 18.67 1.43 34.82
C GLN A 209 19.36 0.11 35.22
N ARG A 210 19.56 -0.82 34.26
CA ARG A 210 20.22 -2.07 34.52
C ARG A 210 21.70 -1.86 34.89
N ILE A 211 22.41 -0.99 34.19
CA ILE A 211 23.82 -0.64 34.52
C ILE A 211 23.89 -0.06 35.92
N HIS A 212 23.02 0.86 36.28
CA HIS A 212 22.99 1.45 37.60
C HIS A 212 22.84 0.40 38.74
N ILE A 213 21.98 -0.59 38.52
CA ILE A 213 21.82 -1.71 39.47
C ILE A 213 23.09 -2.55 39.56
N LEU A 214 23.73 -2.86 38.42
CA LEU A 214 24.97 -3.64 38.38
C LEU A 214 26.14 -2.90 39.01
N GLU A 215 26.28 -1.62 38.79
CA GLU A 215 27.27 -0.76 39.46
C GLU A 215 27.04 -0.71 40.98
N GLY A 216 25.77 -0.73 41.41
CA GLY A 216 25.41 -0.86 42.84
C GLY A 216 25.89 -2.21 43.41
N PHE A 217 25.66 -3.31 42.71
CA PHE A 217 26.14 -4.62 43.09
C PHE A 217 27.68 -4.70 43.13
N GLU A 218 28.35 -4.13 42.12
CA GLU A 218 29.84 -4.09 42.08
C GLU A 218 30.41 -3.39 43.32
N LYS A 219 29.83 -2.24 43.72
CA LYS A 219 30.22 -1.51 44.93
C LYS A 219 30.01 -2.35 46.19
N ILE A 220 28.86 -3.05 46.31
CA ILE A 220 28.59 -3.91 47.47
C ILE A 220 29.53 -5.10 47.52
N PHE A 221 29.78 -5.80 46.40
CA PHE A 221 30.69 -6.94 46.36
C PHE A 221 32.15 -6.53 46.57
N GLY A 222 32.55 -5.33 46.11
CA GLY A 222 33.88 -4.78 46.35
C GLY A 222 34.17 -4.42 47.83
N ALA A 223 33.10 -4.18 48.64
CA ALA A 223 33.18 -3.84 50.06
C ALA A 223 32.28 -4.76 50.90
N ILE A 224 32.24 -6.06 50.57
CA ILE A 224 31.27 -7.00 51.15
C ILE A 224 31.45 -7.19 52.67
N GLU A 225 32.71 -7.17 53.18
CA GLU A 225 33.00 -7.29 54.62
C GLU A 225 32.47 -6.06 55.38
N GLU A 226 32.62 -4.87 54.83
CA GLU A 226 32.11 -3.64 55.43
C GLU A 226 30.58 -3.58 55.36
N ALA A 227 29.97 -4.00 54.28
CA ALA A 227 28.52 -4.10 54.13
C ALA A 227 27.89 -5.09 55.12
N ILE A 228 28.51 -6.26 55.34
CA ILE A 228 28.08 -7.26 56.32
C ILE A 228 28.19 -6.67 57.75
N ARG A 229 29.28 -5.97 58.06
CA ARG A 229 29.46 -5.32 59.34
C ARG A 229 28.38 -4.31 59.64
N LEU A 230 28.06 -3.41 58.72
CA LEU A 230 27.04 -2.40 58.84
C LEU A 230 25.65 -3.02 59.03
N VAL A 231 25.31 -4.08 58.32
CA VAL A 231 24.03 -4.79 58.46
C VAL A 231 23.94 -5.46 59.82
N LEU A 232 25.01 -6.10 60.33
CA LEU A 232 25.05 -6.70 61.66
C LEU A 232 24.92 -5.65 62.78
N GLU A 233 25.59 -4.52 62.69
CA GLU A 233 25.47 -3.39 63.63
C GLU A 233 24.03 -2.83 63.62
N ALA A 234 23.40 -2.66 62.46
CA ALA A 234 22.04 -2.20 62.35
C ALA A 234 21.02 -3.19 63.01
N LEU A 235 21.24 -4.49 62.80
CA LEU A 235 20.40 -5.53 63.42
C LEU A 235 20.56 -5.57 64.94
N LEU A 236 21.82 -5.42 65.47
CA LEU A 236 22.07 -5.33 66.89
C LEU A 236 21.41 -4.11 67.53
N LEU A 237 21.46 -2.96 66.91
CA LEU A 237 20.81 -1.73 67.35
C LEU A 237 19.28 -1.82 67.34
N SER A 238 18.69 -2.52 66.34
CA SER A 238 17.23 -2.72 66.27
C SER A 238 16.73 -3.82 67.21
N GLY A 239 17.61 -4.76 67.62
CA GLY A 239 17.24 -5.81 68.58
C GLY A 239 17.25 -5.40 70.05
N PHE A 240 17.78 -4.22 70.41
CA PHE A 240 17.82 -3.73 71.80
C PHE A 240 16.60 -2.79 72.15
N GLY A 241 15.64 -2.68 71.27
CA GLY A 241 14.44 -1.79 71.45
C GLY A 241 13.16 -2.50 71.91
N MET A 242 13.25 -3.78 72.36
CA MET A 242 12.10 -4.49 72.94
C MET A 242 12.50 -5.19 74.24
N VAL A 243 12.57 -4.46 75.33
CA VAL A 243 12.29 -4.90 76.70
C VAL A 243 11.48 -3.82 77.38
#